data_940c08278262c82e1e947a7bccfd31e5
#
_entry.id   940c08278262c82e1e947a7bccfd31e5
#
_cell.length_a   1.000
_cell.length_b   1.000
_cell.length_c   1.000
_cell.angle_alpha   90.00
_cell.angle_beta   90.00
_cell.angle_gamma   90.00
#
_symmetry.space_group_name_H-M   'P 1'
#
loop_
_entity.id
_entity.type
_entity.pdbx_description
1 polymer ?
#
loop_
_entity_poly.entity_id
_entity_poly.type
_entity_poly.pdbx_seq_one_letter_code
_entity_poly.pdbx_strand_id
1 'polypeptide(L)'
;KSTIAKLITRLTDITEGTLKFEGKDITRLKQSQLKEVYGDIQMVFQNPVGSFDPRRTLGDGIGESLRNRGMKKADVEKRVAELLEQCGLEKEYAKRYPHEVSGGQCQRAAIARALAVEPKVLICDEATSALDVTIQKQIMELLKDLKEKKGLSFIFICHNLALVQMFCDRVLVLYEGKVVESGIPDDIINEPKEEYTRRLVDAVLS
;
A
#
# COMPACT_ATOMS: atom_id res chain seq x y z
N LYS A 1 13.68 3.36 2.48
CA LYS A 1 12.47 2.53 2.62
C LYS A 1 11.66 2.58 1.32
N SER A 2 11.19 3.73 0.88
CA SER A 2 10.37 3.89 -0.35
C SER A 2 11.08 3.40 -1.62
N THR A 3 12.41 3.45 -1.66
CA THR A 3 13.19 2.87 -2.76
C THR A 3 12.95 1.36 -2.89
N ILE A 4 12.88 0.64 -1.76
CA ILE A 4 12.60 -0.82 -1.76
C ILE A 4 11.20 -1.08 -2.31
N ALA A 5 10.19 -0.30 -1.90
CA ALA A 5 8.84 -0.40 -2.45
C ALA A 5 8.83 -0.21 -3.98
N LYS A 6 9.55 0.80 -4.48
CA LYS A 6 9.68 1.06 -5.93
C LYS A 6 10.43 -0.06 -6.67
N LEU A 7 11.43 -0.69 -6.03
CA LEU A 7 12.13 -1.85 -6.60
C LEU A 7 11.20 -3.08 -6.68
N ILE A 8 10.43 -3.35 -5.61
CA ILE A 8 9.49 -4.48 -5.58
C ILE A 8 8.39 -4.30 -6.64
N THR A 9 7.87 -3.09 -6.79
CA THR A 9 6.86 -2.76 -7.82
C THR A 9 7.47 -2.56 -9.21
N ARG A 10 8.79 -2.70 -9.38
CA ARG A 10 9.48 -2.47 -10.65
C ARG A 10 9.24 -1.08 -11.26
N LEU A 11 8.93 -0.10 -10.41
CA LEU A 11 8.91 1.33 -10.78
C LEU A 11 10.33 1.91 -10.92
N THR A 12 11.32 1.20 -10.37
CA THR A 12 12.75 1.51 -10.50
C THR A 12 13.47 0.20 -10.80
N ASP A 13 14.47 0.24 -11.69
CA ASP A 13 15.24 -0.94 -12.06
C ASP A 13 16.15 -1.39 -10.92
N ILE A 14 16.32 -2.72 -10.82
CA ILE A 14 17.19 -3.36 -9.86
C ILE A 14 18.59 -3.43 -10.46
N THR A 15 19.57 -2.76 -9.84
CA THR A 15 20.97 -2.75 -10.28
C THR A 15 21.65 -4.06 -9.96
N GLU A 16 21.48 -4.56 -8.73
CA GLU A 16 22.11 -5.79 -8.25
C GLU A 16 21.13 -6.58 -7.38
N GLY A 17 21.39 -7.88 -7.25
CA GLY A 17 20.53 -8.78 -6.47
C GLY A 17 19.41 -9.41 -7.29
N THR A 18 18.52 -10.14 -6.59
CA THR A 18 17.45 -10.91 -7.20
C THR A 18 16.13 -10.64 -6.47
N LEU A 19 15.07 -10.40 -7.23
CA LEU A 19 13.69 -10.27 -6.72
C LEU A 19 12.86 -11.44 -7.25
N LYS A 20 12.30 -12.23 -6.33
CA LYS A 20 11.40 -13.34 -6.66
C LYS A 20 10.00 -13.07 -6.10
N PHE A 21 9.00 -13.36 -6.91
CA PHE A 21 7.60 -13.34 -6.52
C PHE A 21 6.97 -14.71 -6.82
N GLU A 22 6.39 -15.36 -5.82
CA GLU A 22 5.88 -16.75 -5.92
C GLU A 22 6.88 -17.72 -6.56
N GLY A 23 8.17 -17.61 -6.19
CA GLY A 23 9.25 -18.45 -6.72
C GLY A 23 9.77 -18.04 -8.11
N LYS A 24 9.04 -17.19 -8.84
CA LYS A 24 9.43 -16.70 -10.17
C LYS A 24 10.36 -15.48 -10.05
N ASP A 25 11.49 -15.51 -10.75
CA ASP A 25 12.39 -14.37 -10.82
C ASP A 25 11.77 -13.26 -11.69
N ILE A 26 11.56 -12.09 -11.07
CA ILE A 26 11.00 -10.91 -11.71
C ILE A 26 12.01 -9.76 -11.83
N THR A 27 13.29 -10.02 -11.51
CA THR A 27 14.34 -9.01 -11.41
C THR A 27 14.55 -8.23 -12.69
N ARG A 28 14.56 -8.92 -13.84
CA ARG A 28 14.89 -8.33 -15.14
C ARG A 28 13.81 -8.54 -16.20
N LEU A 29 12.56 -8.71 -15.77
CA LEU A 29 11.45 -8.80 -16.70
C LEU A 29 11.31 -7.51 -17.52
N LYS A 30 11.03 -7.68 -18.82
CA LYS A 30 10.70 -6.56 -19.71
C LYS A 30 9.32 -5.98 -19.36
N GLN A 31 9.07 -4.74 -19.74
CA GLN A 31 7.80 -4.03 -19.46
C GLN A 31 6.56 -4.84 -19.89
N SER A 32 6.61 -5.53 -21.03
CA SER A 32 5.51 -6.38 -21.50
C SER A 32 5.21 -7.57 -20.57
N GLN A 33 6.22 -8.08 -19.89
CA GLN A 33 6.12 -9.22 -18.97
C GLN A 33 5.71 -8.78 -17.54
N LEU A 34 5.93 -7.51 -17.20
CA LEU A 34 5.56 -6.94 -15.90
C LEU A 34 4.05 -6.73 -15.75
N LYS A 35 3.28 -6.84 -16.82
CA LYS A 35 1.81 -6.64 -16.78
C LYS A 35 1.11 -7.58 -15.78
N GLU A 36 1.56 -8.83 -15.69
CA GLU A 36 1.05 -9.80 -14.70
C GLU A 36 1.47 -9.39 -13.29
N VAL A 37 2.75 -9.03 -13.10
CA VAL A 37 3.28 -8.58 -11.80
C VAL A 37 2.52 -7.36 -11.29
N TYR A 38 2.20 -6.40 -12.17
CA TYR A 38 1.38 -5.22 -11.83
C TYR A 38 -0.07 -5.59 -11.51
N GLY A 39 -0.55 -6.76 -11.92
CA GLY A 39 -1.83 -7.30 -11.48
C GLY A 39 -1.78 -7.80 -10.05
N ASP A 40 -0.70 -8.47 -9.68
CA ASP A 40 -0.55 -9.15 -8.41
C ASP A 40 0.04 -8.28 -7.29
N ILE A 41 0.86 -7.28 -7.64
CA ILE A 41 1.51 -6.38 -6.68
C ILE A 41 1.05 -4.94 -6.93
N GLN A 42 0.40 -4.34 -5.95
CA GLN A 42 -0.07 -2.96 -6.02
C GLN A 42 0.55 -2.11 -4.90
N MET A 43 0.54 -0.79 -5.08
CA MET A 43 1.12 0.14 -4.12
C MET A 43 0.18 1.31 -3.83
N VAL A 44 0.06 1.62 -2.56
CA VAL A 44 -0.58 2.85 -2.05
C VAL A 44 0.52 3.80 -1.59
N PHE A 45 0.55 4.98 -2.20
CA PHE A 45 1.59 5.98 -1.98
C PHE A 45 1.29 6.86 -0.76
N GLN A 46 2.34 7.46 -0.21
CA GLN A 46 2.28 8.40 0.92
C GLN A 46 1.39 9.62 0.64
N ASN A 47 1.40 10.14 -0.60
CA ASN A 47 0.55 11.26 -1.01
C ASN A 47 -0.60 10.76 -1.88
N PRO A 48 -1.79 10.52 -1.31
CA PRO A 48 -2.91 9.99 -2.06
C PRO A 48 -3.42 10.98 -3.11
N VAL A 49 -3.47 12.27 -2.80
CA VAL A 49 -3.95 13.32 -3.72
C VAL A 49 -3.04 13.41 -4.95
N GLY A 50 -1.72 13.45 -4.74
CA GLY A 50 -0.74 13.48 -5.83
C GLY A 50 -0.66 12.19 -6.65
N SER A 51 -1.31 11.10 -6.20
CA SER A 51 -1.34 9.84 -6.90
C SER A 51 -2.48 9.73 -7.93
N PHE A 52 -3.42 10.67 -7.94
CA PHE A 52 -4.48 10.79 -8.93
C PHE A 52 -4.21 11.94 -9.91
N ASP A 53 -4.67 11.81 -11.16
CA ASP A 53 -4.71 12.96 -12.09
C ASP A 53 -5.76 13.96 -11.61
N PRO A 54 -5.38 15.21 -11.28
CA PRO A 54 -6.30 16.21 -10.73
C PRO A 54 -7.42 16.62 -11.71
N ARG A 55 -7.27 16.30 -13.00
CA ARG A 55 -8.26 16.59 -14.06
C ARG A 55 -9.27 15.48 -14.26
N ARG A 56 -9.13 14.35 -13.56
CA ARG A 56 -10.00 13.17 -13.67
C ARG A 56 -10.70 12.91 -12.36
N THR A 57 -11.86 12.30 -12.40
CA THR A 57 -12.59 11.91 -11.20
C THR A 57 -11.91 10.73 -10.50
N LEU A 58 -12.22 10.53 -9.21
CA LEU A 58 -11.76 9.37 -8.47
C LEU A 58 -12.21 8.06 -9.12
N GLY A 59 -13.45 8.01 -9.61
CA GLY A 59 -13.98 6.85 -10.32
C GLY A 59 -13.21 6.55 -11.61
N ASP A 60 -12.79 7.58 -12.32
CA ASP A 60 -11.93 7.40 -13.50
C ASP A 60 -10.57 6.80 -13.13
N GLY A 61 -9.97 7.28 -12.06
CA GLY A 61 -8.69 6.75 -11.57
C GLY A 61 -8.80 5.31 -11.08
N ILE A 62 -9.84 4.98 -10.28
CA ILE A 62 -10.09 3.63 -9.78
C ILE A 62 -10.38 2.65 -10.93
N GLY A 63 -11.21 3.06 -11.90
CA GLY A 63 -11.63 2.22 -13.01
C GLY A 63 -10.62 2.08 -14.15
N GLU A 64 -9.51 2.81 -14.13
CA GLU A 64 -8.54 2.82 -15.23
C GLU A 64 -7.94 1.44 -15.52
N SER A 65 -7.50 0.73 -14.50
CA SER A 65 -6.93 -0.61 -14.63
C SER A 65 -7.95 -1.62 -15.17
N LEU A 66 -9.22 -1.49 -14.78
CA LEU A 66 -10.32 -2.34 -15.26
C LEU A 66 -10.59 -2.10 -16.76
N ARG A 67 -10.63 -0.83 -17.17
CA ARG A 67 -10.77 -0.47 -18.61
C ARG A 67 -9.60 -1.01 -19.44
N ASN A 68 -8.37 -0.89 -18.93
CA ASN A 68 -7.17 -1.39 -19.59
C ASN A 68 -7.16 -2.93 -19.73
N ARG A 69 -7.96 -3.64 -18.91
CA ARG A 69 -8.22 -5.08 -19.03
C ARG A 69 -9.39 -5.41 -19.96
N GLY A 70 -10.01 -4.41 -20.59
CA GLY A 70 -11.11 -4.59 -21.55
C GLY A 70 -12.49 -4.74 -20.92
N MET A 71 -12.66 -4.41 -19.62
CA MET A 71 -13.97 -4.44 -18.97
C MET A 71 -14.90 -3.38 -19.58
N LYS A 72 -16.16 -3.74 -19.81
CA LYS A 72 -17.18 -2.82 -20.35
C LYS A 72 -17.49 -1.69 -19.37
N LYS A 73 -17.82 -0.52 -19.90
CA LYS A 73 -18.05 0.70 -19.11
C LYS A 73 -19.03 0.49 -17.95
N ALA A 74 -20.16 -0.13 -18.18
CA ALA A 74 -21.17 -0.37 -17.16
C ALA A 74 -20.64 -1.27 -16.01
N ASP A 75 -19.85 -2.29 -16.35
CA ASP A 75 -19.24 -3.19 -15.36
C ASP A 75 -18.16 -2.47 -14.56
N VAL A 76 -17.38 -1.58 -15.20
CA VAL A 76 -16.39 -0.73 -14.53
C VAL A 76 -17.08 0.18 -13.52
N GLU A 77 -18.17 0.88 -13.91
CA GLU A 77 -18.91 1.78 -13.03
C GLU A 77 -19.46 1.03 -11.80
N LYS A 78 -20.04 -0.14 -12.01
CA LYS A 78 -20.52 -1.02 -10.94
C LYS A 78 -19.39 -1.43 -10.01
N ARG A 79 -18.26 -1.91 -10.57
CA ARG A 79 -17.11 -2.36 -9.78
C ARG A 79 -16.46 -1.23 -8.99
N VAL A 80 -16.37 -0.03 -9.56
CA VAL A 80 -15.89 1.17 -8.87
C VAL A 80 -16.76 1.51 -7.66
N ALA A 81 -18.09 1.47 -7.80
CA ALA A 81 -19.01 1.69 -6.69
C ALA A 81 -18.80 0.68 -5.57
N GLU A 82 -18.73 -0.63 -5.89
CA GLU A 82 -18.45 -1.69 -4.93
C GLU A 82 -17.11 -1.49 -4.18
N LEU A 83 -16.06 -1.08 -4.90
CA LEU A 83 -14.74 -0.83 -4.31
C LEU A 83 -14.73 0.38 -3.38
N LEU A 84 -15.45 1.44 -3.73
CA LEU A 84 -15.62 2.61 -2.86
C LEU A 84 -16.34 2.22 -1.57
N GLU A 85 -17.45 1.50 -1.66
CA GLU A 85 -18.21 1.01 -0.51
C GLU A 85 -17.36 0.08 0.38
N GLN A 86 -16.57 -0.83 -0.21
CA GLN A 86 -15.62 -1.66 0.53
C GLN A 86 -14.59 -0.84 1.31
N CYS A 87 -14.23 0.34 0.80
CA CYS A 87 -13.31 1.26 1.46
C CYS A 87 -14.02 2.28 2.36
N GLY A 88 -15.33 2.12 2.63
CA GLY A 88 -16.11 2.99 3.49
C GLY A 88 -16.36 4.37 2.89
N LEU A 89 -16.49 4.45 1.57
CA LEU A 89 -16.90 5.64 0.82
C LEU A 89 -18.22 5.36 0.11
N GLU A 90 -19.08 6.36 0.05
CA GLU A 90 -20.32 6.29 -0.74
C GLU A 90 -19.96 6.26 -2.24
N LYS A 91 -20.80 5.59 -3.05
CA LYS A 91 -20.58 5.45 -4.50
C LYS A 91 -20.51 6.79 -5.25
N GLU A 92 -21.14 7.82 -4.71
CA GLU A 92 -21.14 9.19 -5.24
C GLU A 92 -19.73 9.80 -5.31
N TYR A 93 -18.81 9.34 -4.46
CA TYR A 93 -17.39 9.75 -4.53
C TYR A 93 -16.72 9.41 -5.86
N ALA A 94 -17.26 8.47 -6.64
CA ALA A 94 -16.79 8.19 -7.99
C ALA A 94 -16.80 9.43 -8.90
N LYS A 95 -17.71 10.39 -8.66
CA LYS A 95 -17.86 11.62 -9.46
C LYS A 95 -17.03 12.80 -8.93
N ARG A 96 -16.41 12.67 -7.75
CA ARG A 96 -15.59 13.72 -7.14
C ARG A 96 -14.19 13.75 -7.75
N TYR A 97 -13.61 14.93 -7.77
CA TYR A 97 -12.22 15.13 -8.12
C TYR A 97 -11.32 15.00 -6.86
N PRO A 98 -10.02 14.70 -7.02
CA PRO A 98 -9.11 14.55 -5.88
C PRO A 98 -9.05 15.77 -4.95
N HIS A 99 -9.24 16.97 -5.47
CA HIS A 99 -9.23 18.23 -4.71
C HIS A 99 -10.55 18.56 -4.01
N GLU A 100 -11.62 17.80 -4.26
CA GLU A 100 -12.94 17.98 -3.65
C GLU A 100 -13.16 17.08 -2.43
N VAL A 101 -12.16 16.27 -2.06
CA VAL A 101 -12.26 15.29 -0.97
C VAL A 101 -11.18 15.49 0.08
N SER A 102 -11.43 15.05 1.31
CA SER A 102 -10.41 15.09 2.36
C SER A 102 -9.26 14.13 2.08
N GLY A 103 -8.10 14.33 2.75
CA GLY A 103 -6.95 13.44 2.63
C GLY A 103 -7.29 11.98 2.94
N GLY A 104 -8.08 11.72 3.99
CA GLY A 104 -8.52 10.39 4.37
C GLY A 104 -9.48 9.76 3.36
N GLN A 105 -10.38 10.55 2.77
CA GLN A 105 -11.25 10.09 1.68
C GLN A 105 -10.46 9.76 0.42
N CYS A 106 -9.49 10.62 0.07
CA CYS A 106 -8.60 10.35 -1.05
C CYS A 106 -7.74 9.09 -0.82
N GLN A 107 -7.28 8.87 0.42
CA GLN A 107 -6.55 7.66 0.80
C GLN A 107 -7.40 6.39 0.63
N ARG A 108 -8.65 6.41 1.08
CA ARG A 108 -9.61 5.31 0.87
C ARG A 108 -9.85 5.04 -0.62
N ALA A 109 -9.96 6.09 -1.43
CA ALA A 109 -10.06 5.97 -2.89
C ALA A 109 -8.78 5.38 -3.52
N ALA A 110 -7.59 5.73 -3.01
CA ALA A 110 -6.33 5.16 -3.47
C ALA A 110 -6.21 3.67 -3.12
N ILE A 111 -6.71 3.26 -1.95
CA ILE A 111 -6.83 1.84 -1.58
C ILE A 111 -7.81 1.13 -2.52
N ALA A 112 -8.99 1.71 -2.77
CA ALA A 112 -9.98 1.18 -3.71
C ALA A 112 -9.38 0.97 -5.12
N ARG A 113 -8.58 1.94 -5.60
CA ARG A 113 -7.85 1.84 -6.86
C ARG A 113 -6.88 0.66 -6.89
N ALA A 114 -6.11 0.48 -5.83
CA ALA A 114 -5.16 -0.63 -5.73
C ALA A 114 -5.89 -1.99 -5.70
N LEU A 115 -7.05 -2.07 -5.05
CA LEU A 115 -7.86 -3.28 -4.98
C LEU A 115 -8.61 -3.63 -6.28
N ALA A 116 -8.69 -2.71 -7.23
CA ALA A 116 -9.46 -2.90 -8.47
C ALA A 116 -8.98 -4.11 -9.29
N VAL A 117 -7.69 -4.42 -9.23
CA VAL A 117 -7.07 -5.54 -9.94
C VAL A 117 -7.01 -6.84 -9.14
N GLU A 118 -7.54 -6.83 -7.91
CA GLU A 118 -7.52 -7.96 -6.97
C GLU A 118 -6.10 -8.48 -6.70
N PRO A 119 -5.20 -7.62 -6.19
CA PRO A 119 -3.80 -7.97 -5.99
C PRO A 119 -3.63 -9.04 -4.91
N LYS A 120 -2.51 -9.76 -4.95
CA LYS A 120 -2.07 -10.66 -3.88
C LYS A 120 -1.27 -9.93 -2.81
N VAL A 121 -0.54 -8.87 -3.22
CA VAL A 121 0.30 -8.06 -2.33
C VAL A 121 -0.04 -6.59 -2.46
N LEU A 122 -0.25 -5.94 -1.33
CA LEU A 122 -0.43 -4.49 -1.25
C LEU A 122 0.72 -3.85 -0.47
N ILE A 123 1.47 -2.98 -1.13
CA ILE A 123 2.54 -2.21 -0.51
C ILE A 123 1.96 -0.88 -0.03
N CYS A 124 2.04 -0.61 1.26
CA CYS A 124 1.61 0.64 1.87
C CYS A 124 2.85 1.45 2.26
N ASP A 125 3.21 2.44 1.47
CA ASP A 125 4.36 3.31 1.75
C ASP A 125 3.90 4.56 2.49
N GLU A 126 4.07 4.55 3.82
CA GLU A 126 3.61 5.60 4.73
C GLU A 126 2.14 6.03 4.51
N ALA A 127 1.30 5.07 4.16
CA ALA A 127 -0.08 5.29 3.71
C ALA A 127 -0.99 5.98 4.74
N THR A 128 -0.54 6.17 5.97
CA THR A 128 -1.30 6.79 7.05
C THR A 128 -0.58 7.95 7.73
N SER A 129 0.66 8.27 7.36
CA SER A 129 1.51 9.24 8.08
C SER A 129 1.01 10.69 8.03
N ALA A 130 0.28 11.06 6.97
CA ALA A 130 -0.26 12.40 6.78
C ALA A 130 -1.72 12.58 7.29
N LEU A 131 -2.26 11.58 7.98
CA LEU A 131 -3.64 11.56 8.45
C LEU A 131 -3.70 11.80 9.97
N ASP A 132 -4.78 12.43 10.42
CA ASP A 132 -5.06 12.51 11.86
C ASP A 132 -5.29 11.12 12.47
N VAL A 133 -5.10 11.01 13.79
CA VAL A 133 -5.13 9.73 14.53
C VAL A 133 -6.44 8.96 14.33
N THR A 134 -7.57 9.67 14.24
CA THR A 134 -8.89 9.04 14.08
C THR A 134 -9.02 8.41 12.70
N ILE A 135 -8.65 9.14 11.66
CA ILE A 135 -8.67 8.64 10.28
C ILE A 135 -7.63 7.52 10.10
N GLN A 136 -6.44 7.69 10.70
CA GLN A 136 -5.42 6.64 10.69
C GLN A 136 -5.96 5.32 11.26
N LYS A 137 -6.63 5.35 12.42
CA LYS A 137 -7.26 4.17 13.01
C LYS A 137 -8.27 3.51 12.06
N GLN A 138 -9.15 4.30 11.47
CA GLN A 138 -10.15 3.79 10.51
C GLN A 138 -9.52 3.16 9.26
N ILE A 139 -8.42 3.72 8.75
CA ILE A 139 -7.67 3.12 7.63
C ILE A 139 -7.04 1.81 8.05
N MET A 140 -6.46 1.74 9.26
CA MET A 140 -5.86 0.50 9.77
C MET A 140 -6.89 -0.61 9.97
N GLU A 141 -8.07 -0.28 10.47
CA GLU A 141 -9.20 -1.23 10.58
C GLU A 141 -9.62 -1.75 9.20
N LEU A 142 -9.73 -0.87 8.20
CA LEU A 142 -10.00 -1.26 6.82
C LEU A 142 -8.92 -2.23 6.28
N LEU A 143 -7.63 -1.91 6.46
CA LEU A 143 -6.54 -2.76 5.99
C LEU A 143 -6.53 -4.12 6.71
N LYS A 144 -6.84 -4.16 8.01
CA LYS A 144 -6.99 -5.39 8.77
C LYS A 144 -8.12 -6.26 8.24
N ASP A 145 -9.28 -5.68 7.99
CA ASP A 145 -10.41 -6.36 7.36
C ASP A 145 -10.06 -6.94 5.99
N LEU A 146 -9.29 -6.22 5.18
CA LEU A 146 -8.84 -6.70 3.88
C LEU A 146 -7.84 -7.86 4.02
N LYS A 147 -6.93 -7.80 5.01
CA LYS A 147 -5.99 -8.88 5.34
C LYS A 147 -6.74 -10.17 5.69
N GLU A 148 -7.71 -10.08 6.61
CA GLU A 148 -8.44 -11.23 7.13
C GLU A 148 -9.45 -11.81 6.13
N LYS A 149 -10.24 -10.95 5.48
CA LYS A 149 -11.33 -11.39 4.60
C LYS A 149 -10.89 -11.79 3.19
N LYS A 150 -9.79 -11.22 2.70
CA LYS A 150 -9.30 -11.46 1.33
C LYS A 150 -7.98 -12.22 1.24
N GLY A 151 -7.34 -12.55 2.37
CA GLY A 151 -6.03 -13.18 2.39
C GLY A 151 -4.94 -12.33 1.73
N LEU A 152 -5.11 -11.00 1.72
CA LEU A 152 -4.20 -10.07 1.09
C LEU A 152 -2.92 -9.97 1.92
N SER A 153 -1.76 -10.14 1.28
CA SER A 153 -0.47 -9.92 1.91
C SER A 153 -0.11 -8.44 1.89
N PHE A 154 0.52 -7.96 2.97
CA PHE A 154 0.92 -6.56 3.08
C PHE A 154 2.43 -6.40 3.24
N ILE A 155 2.99 -5.40 2.57
CA ILE A 155 4.29 -4.82 2.90
C ILE A 155 4.01 -3.41 3.41
N PHE A 156 4.17 -3.21 4.73
CA PHE A 156 3.80 -1.98 5.40
C PHE A 156 5.06 -1.19 5.77
N ILE A 157 5.27 -0.04 5.14
CA ILE A 157 6.39 0.86 5.42
C ILE A 157 5.86 2.00 6.28
N CYS A 158 6.35 2.10 7.49
CA CYS A 158 6.00 3.18 8.42
C CYS A 158 7.14 3.47 9.39
N HIS A 159 6.94 4.49 10.21
CA HIS A 159 7.83 4.87 11.32
C HIS A 159 7.12 4.76 12.69
N ASN A 160 5.85 4.34 12.72
CA ASN A 160 5.07 4.21 13.94
C ASN A 160 5.09 2.76 14.43
N LEU A 161 5.82 2.51 15.53
CA LEU A 161 5.99 1.17 16.10
C LEU A 161 4.67 0.58 16.64
N ALA A 162 3.76 1.39 17.16
CA ALA A 162 2.46 0.92 17.62
C ALA A 162 1.63 0.32 16.48
N LEU A 163 1.68 0.92 15.29
CA LEU A 163 1.02 0.36 14.11
C LEU A 163 1.69 -0.93 13.65
N VAL A 164 3.02 -1.00 13.72
CA VAL A 164 3.78 -2.22 13.39
C VAL A 164 3.35 -3.35 14.30
N GLN A 165 3.30 -3.13 15.60
CA GLN A 165 2.91 -4.13 16.60
C GLN A 165 1.46 -4.61 16.40
N MET A 166 0.57 -3.70 16.05
CA MET A 166 -0.86 -4.01 15.87
C MET A 166 -1.16 -4.77 14.57
N PHE A 167 -0.36 -4.56 13.51
CA PHE A 167 -0.74 -4.97 12.15
C PHE A 167 0.20 -5.99 11.51
N CYS A 168 1.50 -5.95 11.84
CA CYS A 168 2.52 -6.74 11.16
C CYS A 168 2.79 -8.07 11.86
N ASP A 169 3.01 -9.13 11.09
CA ASP A 169 3.43 -10.44 11.60
C ASP A 169 4.95 -10.52 11.72
N ARG A 170 5.68 -9.71 10.94
CA ARG A 170 7.14 -9.65 10.91
C ARG A 170 7.63 -8.25 10.61
N VAL A 171 8.78 -7.89 11.18
CA VAL A 171 9.43 -6.59 11.02
C VAL A 171 10.83 -6.74 10.44
N LEU A 172 11.19 -5.80 9.58
CA LEU A 172 12.56 -5.58 9.10
C LEU A 172 12.95 -4.15 9.46
N VAL A 173 13.98 -3.98 10.29
CA VAL A 173 14.55 -2.66 10.62
C VAL A 173 15.60 -2.31 9.60
N LEU A 174 15.42 -1.17 8.91
CA LEU A 174 16.36 -0.69 7.90
C LEU A 174 17.13 0.53 8.41
N TYR A 175 18.45 0.45 8.35
CA TYR A 175 19.37 1.55 8.63
C TYR A 175 20.41 1.65 7.52
N GLU A 176 20.64 2.85 6.98
CA GLU A 176 21.60 3.11 5.88
C GLU A 176 21.51 2.13 4.70
N GLY A 177 20.27 1.77 4.32
CA GLY A 177 20.03 0.88 3.18
C GLY A 177 20.20 -0.62 3.47
N LYS A 178 20.57 -0.99 4.70
CA LYS A 178 20.75 -2.40 5.13
C LYS A 178 19.66 -2.82 6.09
N VAL A 179 19.30 -4.10 6.06
CA VAL A 179 18.48 -4.71 7.12
C VAL A 179 19.42 -5.00 8.28
N VAL A 180 19.25 -4.26 9.38
CA VAL A 180 20.09 -4.43 10.59
C VAL A 180 19.48 -5.41 11.57
N GLU A 181 18.14 -5.47 11.65
CA GLU A 181 17.45 -6.39 12.52
C GLU A 181 16.15 -6.90 11.91
N SER A 182 15.73 -8.12 12.25
CA SER A 182 14.44 -8.69 11.82
C SER A 182 13.89 -9.65 12.86
N GLY A 183 12.56 -9.63 13.04
CA GLY A 183 11.88 -10.48 14.02
C GLY A 183 10.38 -10.29 14.00
N ILE A 184 9.70 -10.84 15.00
CA ILE A 184 8.31 -10.49 15.30
C ILE A 184 8.28 -9.10 15.97
N PRO A 185 7.18 -8.33 15.83
CA PRO A 185 7.09 -6.98 16.40
C PRO A 185 7.44 -6.89 17.88
N ASP A 186 6.91 -7.80 18.69
CA ASP A 186 7.11 -7.79 20.13
C ASP A 186 8.59 -7.96 20.53
N ASP A 187 9.33 -8.84 19.85
CA ASP A 187 10.77 -9.03 20.11
C ASP A 187 11.56 -7.77 19.74
N ILE A 188 11.26 -7.18 18.58
CA ILE A 188 11.94 -5.97 18.07
C ILE A 188 11.68 -4.75 18.98
N ILE A 189 10.50 -4.66 19.60
CA ILE A 189 10.12 -3.53 20.45
C ILE A 189 10.60 -3.73 21.89
N ASN A 190 10.42 -4.92 22.44
CA ASN A 190 10.70 -5.17 23.87
C ASN A 190 12.15 -5.59 24.13
N GLU A 191 12.78 -6.28 23.17
CA GLU A 191 14.15 -6.82 23.31
C GLU A 191 15.01 -6.50 22.08
N PRO A 192 15.16 -5.21 21.69
CA PRO A 192 15.97 -4.83 20.54
C PRO A 192 17.43 -5.21 20.75
N LYS A 193 18.02 -5.91 19.77
CA LYS A 193 19.40 -6.39 19.82
C LYS A 193 20.38 -5.38 19.26
N GLU A 194 20.00 -4.70 18.19
CA GLU A 194 20.82 -3.74 17.48
C GLU A 194 20.73 -2.35 18.12
N GLU A 195 21.85 -1.63 18.20
CA GLU A 195 21.92 -0.29 18.80
C GLU A 195 20.98 0.70 18.13
N TYR A 196 20.89 0.65 16.80
CA TYR A 196 19.97 1.52 16.06
C TYR A 196 18.52 1.23 16.40
N THR A 197 18.15 -0.05 16.51
CA THR A 197 16.78 -0.45 16.91
C THR A 197 16.43 0.06 18.29
N ARG A 198 17.35 -0.05 19.28
CA ARG A 198 17.16 0.49 20.62
C ARG A 198 16.87 1.98 20.59
N ARG A 199 17.72 2.75 19.89
CA ARG A 199 17.51 4.20 19.73
C ARG A 199 16.17 4.54 19.06
N LEU A 200 15.75 3.75 18.08
CA LEU A 200 14.48 3.93 17.40
C LEU A 200 13.29 3.69 18.35
N VAL A 201 13.36 2.64 19.15
CA VAL A 201 12.33 2.29 20.14
C VAL A 201 12.27 3.35 21.24
N ASP A 202 13.41 3.74 21.80
CA ASP A 202 13.51 4.77 22.86
C ASP A 202 12.95 6.12 22.40
N ALA A 203 13.21 6.51 21.15
CA ALA A 203 12.71 7.77 20.59
C ALA A 203 11.19 7.79 20.36
N VAL A 204 10.53 6.65 20.36
CA VAL A 204 9.06 6.55 20.15
C VAL A 204 8.33 6.36 21.48
N LEU A 205 8.98 5.76 22.47
CA LEU A 205 8.39 5.48 23.78
C LEU A 205 8.66 6.60 24.82
N SER A 206 9.57 7.54 24.51
CA SER A 206 9.83 8.76 25.31
C SER A 206 8.90 9.89 24.90
#